data_064a01cff9d2d814abdbcbe8145d2086
#
_entry.id   064a01cff9d2d814abdbcbe8145d2086
#
_cell.length_a   1.000
_cell.length_b   1.000
_cell.length_c   1.000
_cell.angle_alpha   90.00
_cell.angle_beta   90.00
_cell.angle_gamma   90.00
#
_symmetry.space_group_name_H-M   'P 1'
#
loop_
_entity.id
_entity.type
_entity.pdbx_description
1 polymer ?
#
loop_
_entity_poly.entity_id
_entity_poly.type
_entity_poly.pdbx_seq_one_letter_code
_entity_poly.pdbx_strand_id
1 'polypeptide(L)'
;SGGTAKYMGGYRTITDMVQDFINFLDITVPVALHVDHGKYSEALDAIENGFSSVMFDGSSLPIEENIEKTKEVVRLAHAKGISVEAEVGGIGGEEDGRISRGECADPKQCKMIADLGIDFLAAGIGNIHGKYPADWEGLHFDVLASIKEQIGNLPLVLHGGSLIPADQIE
;
A
#
# COMPACT_ATOMS: atom_id res chain seq x y z
N SER A 1 4.82 -6.90 -5.27
CA SER A 1 5.17 -7.48 -3.96
C SER A 1 6.60 -8.00 -3.92
N GLY A 2 7.13 -8.25 -2.73
CA GLY A 2 8.49 -8.79 -2.54
C GLY A 2 8.68 -10.17 -3.16
N GLY A 3 7.64 -11.00 -3.17
CA GLY A 3 7.66 -12.31 -3.84
C GLY A 3 7.90 -12.19 -5.33
N THR A 4 7.20 -11.27 -5.99
CA THR A 4 7.39 -10.99 -7.42
C THR A 4 8.79 -10.46 -7.70
N ALA A 5 9.30 -9.53 -6.89
CA ALA A 5 10.63 -8.97 -7.06
C ALA A 5 11.72 -10.06 -6.99
N LYS A 6 11.61 -10.95 -6.01
CA LYS A 6 12.53 -12.09 -5.87
C LYS A 6 12.50 -13.02 -7.09
N TYR A 7 11.28 -13.33 -7.59
CA TYR A 7 11.10 -14.17 -8.79
C TYR A 7 11.73 -13.52 -10.03
N MET A 8 11.64 -12.20 -10.17
CA MET A 8 12.17 -11.44 -11.31
C MET A 8 13.65 -11.07 -11.18
N GLY A 9 14.36 -11.52 -10.15
CA GLY A 9 15.79 -11.26 -9.98
C GLY A 9 16.13 -9.97 -9.20
N GLY A 10 15.14 -9.39 -8.51
CA GLY A 10 15.32 -8.23 -7.63
C GLY A 10 14.78 -6.91 -8.19
N TYR A 11 14.69 -5.91 -7.31
CA TYR A 11 14.10 -4.60 -7.63
C TYR A 11 14.88 -3.88 -8.74
N ARG A 12 16.20 -3.97 -8.76
CA ARG A 12 17.04 -3.36 -9.80
C ARG A 12 16.71 -3.92 -11.18
N THR A 13 16.59 -5.24 -11.30
CA THR A 13 16.24 -5.89 -12.57
C THR A 13 14.88 -5.41 -13.10
N ILE A 14 13.89 -5.24 -12.19
CA ILE A 14 12.57 -4.73 -12.56
C ILE A 14 12.68 -3.29 -13.07
N THR A 15 13.41 -2.44 -12.37
CA THR A 15 13.60 -1.03 -12.76
C THR A 15 14.26 -0.92 -14.13
N ASP A 16 15.35 -1.65 -14.36
CA ASP A 16 16.07 -1.63 -15.63
C ASP A 16 15.17 -2.14 -16.77
N MET A 17 14.43 -3.23 -16.55
CA MET A 17 13.48 -3.78 -17.54
C MET A 17 12.37 -2.78 -17.89
N VAL A 18 11.76 -2.12 -16.89
CA VAL A 18 10.71 -1.12 -17.13
C VAL A 18 11.28 0.06 -17.90
N GLN A 19 12.48 0.54 -17.54
CA GLN A 19 13.13 1.64 -18.25
C GLN A 19 13.46 1.30 -19.70
N ASP A 20 13.94 0.07 -19.94
CA ASP A 20 14.22 -0.41 -21.30
C ASP A 20 12.94 -0.50 -22.14
N PHE A 21 11.82 -0.96 -21.59
CA PHE A 21 10.53 -0.96 -22.29
C PHE A 21 10.02 0.46 -22.58
N ILE A 22 10.14 1.38 -21.64
CA ILE A 22 9.76 2.78 -21.85
C ILE A 22 10.51 3.35 -23.04
N ASN A 23 11.82 3.13 -23.10
CA ASN A 23 12.66 3.63 -24.19
C ASN A 23 12.39 2.91 -25.51
N PHE A 24 12.30 1.57 -25.49
CA PHE A 24 12.12 0.74 -26.70
C PHE A 24 10.76 0.98 -27.37
N LEU A 25 9.71 1.17 -26.59
CA LEU A 25 8.34 1.38 -27.09
C LEU A 25 7.96 2.85 -27.26
N ASP A 26 8.91 3.78 -27.02
CA ASP A 26 8.68 5.23 -27.08
C ASP A 26 7.46 5.68 -26.26
N ILE A 27 7.38 5.18 -25.00
CA ILE A 27 6.26 5.47 -24.09
C ILE A 27 6.34 6.93 -23.64
N THR A 28 5.34 7.73 -24.01
CA THR A 28 5.28 9.16 -23.72
C THR A 28 4.36 9.55 -22.57
N VAL A 29 3.57 8.60 -22.05
CA VAL A 29 2.74 8.80 -20.86
C VAL A 29 3.58 8.65 -19.58
N PRO A 30 3.20 9.34 -18.48
CA PRO A 30 3.85 9.13 -17.19
C PRO A 30 3.72 7.66 -16.72
N VAL A 31 4.83 7.08 -16.25
CA VAL A 31 4.88 5.72 -15.69
C VAL A 31 5.39 5.80 -14.27
N ALA A 32 4.64 5.21 -13.33
CA ALA A 32 5.08 5.02 -11.96
C ALA A 32 5.39 3.54 -11.73
N LEU A 33 6.52 3.26 -11.11
CA LEU A 33 6.89 1.93 -10.65
C LEU A 33 6.72 1.89 -9.13
N HIS A 34 5.75 1.10 -8.67
CA HIS A 34 5.32 1.03 -7.28
C HIS A 34 5.58 -0.34 -6.66
N VAL A 35 6.08 -0.37 -5.43
CA VAL A 35 6.08 -1.57 -4.59
C VAL A 35 4.77 -1.64 -3.86
N ASP A 36 4.04 -2.72 -4.06
CA ASP A 36 2.76 -3.02 -3.46
C ASP A 36 2.94 -4.03 -2.32
N HIS A 37 2.42 -3.75 -1.14
CA HIS A 37 2.56 -4.53 0.11
C HIS A 37 4.01 -4.93 0.44
N GLY A 38 4.91 -3.95 0.41
CA GLY A 38 6.32 -4.17 0.75
C GLY A 38 6.55 -4.29 2.26
N LYS A 39 7.34 -5.28 2.67
CA LYS A 39 7.91 -5.29 4.03
C LYS A 39 8.90 -4.14 4.17
N TYR A 40 9.26 -3.80 5.40
CA TYR A 40 10.19 -2.71 5.68
C TYR A 40 11.49 -2.79 4.85
N SER A 41 12.17 -3.95 4.85
CA SER A 41 13.39 -4.13 4.06
C SER A 41 13.17 -4.07 2.55
N GLU A 42 11.99 -4.47 2.09
CA GLU A 42 11.62 -4.46 0.67
C GLU A 42 11.35 -3.03 0.19
N ALA A 43 10.68 -2.21 1.01
CA ALA A 43 10.49 -0.79 0.73
C ALA A 43 11.85 -0.05 0.64
N LEU A 44 12.77 -0.33 1.57
CA LEU A 44 14.11 0.26 1.54
C LEU A 44 14.90 -0.17 0.30
N ASP A 45 14.86 -1.45 -0.05
CA ASP A 45 15.55 -1.97 -1.24
C ASP A 45 14.99 -1.35 -2.53
N ALA A 46 13.68 -1.20 -2.64
CA ALA A 46 13.04 -0.55 -3.79
C ALA A 46 13.42 0.95 -3.91
N ILE A 47 13.48 1.68 -2.79
CA ILE A 47 13.95 3.08 -2.75
C ILE A 47 15.38 3.18 -3.30
N GLU A 48 16.26 2.25 -2.96
CA GLU A 48 17.66 2.25 -3.45
C GLU A 48 17.76 1.83 -4.91
N ASN A 49 16.80 1.08 -5.43
CA ASN A 49 16.84 0.50 -6.77
C ASN A 49 15.97 1.22 -7.81
N GLY A 50 15.50 2.45 -7.53
CA GLY A 50 14.93 3.33 -8.55
C GLY A 50 13.42 3.19 -8.75
N PHE A 51 12.70 2.65 -7.79
CA PHE A 51 11.25 2.74 -7.75
C PHE A 51 10.82 4.19 -7.51
N SER A 52 9.73 4.61 -8.13
CA SER A 52 9.20 5.98 -8.02
C SER A 52 8.14 6.10 -6.91
N SER A 53 7.67 4.96 -6.38
CA SER A 53 6.68 4.90 -5.31
C SER A 53 6.86 3.60 -4.52
N VAL A 54 6.64 3.64 -3.22
CA VAL A 54 6.76 2.46 -2.36
C VAL A 54 5.62 2.41 -1.36
N MET A 55 5.07 1.22 -1.13
CA MET A 55 4.20 0.94 0.00
C MET A 55 5.00 0.19 1.07
N PHE A 56 4.96 0.69 2.29
CA PHE A 56 5.35 -0.06 3.47
C PHE A 56 4.10 -0.56 4.20
N ASP A 57 3.87 -1.87 4.14
CA ASP A 57 2.81 -2.52 4.88
C ASP A 57 3.30 -2.88 6.28
N GLY A 58 2.96 -2.02 7.23
CA GLY A 58 3.19 -2.18 8.66
C GLY A 58 1.95 -2.61 9.44
N SER A 59 0.85 -2.95 8.78
CA SER A 59 -0.46 -3.24 9.39
C SER A 59 -0.44 -4.40 10.39
N SER A 60 0.45 -5.37 10.19
CA SER A 60 0.65 -6.52 11.09
C SER A 60 1.53 -6.24 12.32
N LEU A 61 2.12 -5.03 12.41
CA LEU A 61 2.98 -4.62 13.51
C LEU A 61 2.19 -3.87 14.59
N PRO A 62 2.69 -3.83 15.85
CA PRO A 62 2.20 -2.86 16.81
C PRO A 62 2.29 -1.45 16.25
N ILE A 63 1.32 -0.60 16.56
CA ILE A 63 1.22 0.73 15.96
C ILE A 63 2.47 1.58 16.17
N GLU A 64 3.12 1.47 17.33
CA GLU A 64 4.35 2.19 17.63
C GLU A 64 5.49 1.78 16.69
N GLU A 65 5.60 0.50 16.38
CA GLU A 65 6.60 -0.03 15.47
C GLU A 65 6.28 0.34 14.02
N ASN A 66 4.99 0.32 13.64
CA ASN A 66 4.55 0.80 12.33
C ASN A 66 4.93 2.28 12.14
N ILE A 67 4.65 3.13 13.14
CA ILE A 67 5.00 4.57 13.13
C ILE A 67 6.51 4.78 12.94
N GLU A 68 7.34 4.11 13.73
CA GLU A 68 8.81 4.28 13.67
C GLU A 68 9.35 3.91 12.28
N LYS A 69 8.92 2.77 11.75
CA LYS A 69 9.36 2.29 10.43
C LYS A 69 8.83 3.15 9.29
N THR A 70 7.53 3.52 9.34
CA THR A 70 6.94 4.41 8.33
C THR A 70 7.65 5.76 8.29
N LYS A 71 7.97 6.34 9.44
CA LYS A 71 8.72 7.59 9.54
C LYS A 71 10.08 7.51 8.85
N GLU A 72 10.79 6.40 9.02
CA GLU A 72 12.08 6.19 8.36
C GLU A 72 11.92 6.02 6.85
N VAL A 73 10.94 5.22 6.41
CA VAL A 73 10.63 5.04 4.98
C VAL A 73 10.30 6.38 4.32
N VAL A 74 9.42 7.19 4.93
CA VAL A 74 9.06 8.54 4.45
C VAL A 74 10.30 9.41 4.31
N ARG A 75 11.15 9.47 5.34
CA ARG A 75 12.37 10.27 5.30
C ARG A 75 13.30 9.88 4.15
N LEU A 76 13.50 8.57 3.94
CA LEU A 76 14.40 8.06 2.90
C LEU A 76 13.82 8.22 1.49
N ALA A 77 12.53 7.92 1.32
CA ALA A 77 11.82 8.03 0.05
C ALA A 77 11.72 9.49 -0.40
N HIS A 78 11.26 10.39 0.46
CA HIS A 78 11.10 11.81 0.13
C HIS A 78 12.43 12.49 -0.17
N ALA A 79 13.54 12.08 0.45
CA ALA A 79 14.88 12.58 0.08
C ALA A 79 15.26 12.28 -1.38
N LYS A 80 14.60 11.31 -2.02
CA LYS A 80 14.78 10.93 -3.43
C LYS A 80 13.58 11.31 -4.32
N GLY A 81 12.57 11.99 -3.79
CA GLY A 81 11.34 12.35 -4.52
C GLY A 81 10.42 11.16 -4.80
N ILE A 82 10.47 10.13 -3.96
CA ILE A 82 9.68 8.89 -4.07
C ILE A 82 8.47 8.99 -3.16
N SER A 83 7.27 8.68 -3.68
CA SER A 83 6.03 8.69 -2.90
C SER A 83 5.95 7.48 -1.97
N VAL A 84 5.28 7.67 -0.84
CA VAL A 84 5.10 6.63 0.19
C VAL A 84 3.63 6.37 0.45
N GLU A 85 3.27 5.10 0.39
CA GLU A 85 2.02 4.55 0.89
C GLU A 85 2.28 3.80 2.19
N ALA A 86 1.36 3.90 3.14
CA ALA A 86 1.39 3.10 4.37
C ALA A 86 0.04 2.48 4.63
N GLU A 87 -0.03 1.46 5.48
CA GLU A 87 -1.25 0.71 5.80
C GLU A 87 -1.57 0.73 7.29
N VAL A 88 -2.88 0.87 7.59
CA VAL A 88 -3.45 0.75 8.92
C VAL A 88 -4.68 -0.17 8.87
N GLY A 89 -4.80 -1.06 9.85
CA GLY A 89 -5.77 -2.16 9.80
C GLY A 89 -5.34 -3.21 8.77
N GLY A 90 -5.81 -4.43 8.93
CA GLY A 90 -5.42 -5.50 8.02
C GLY A 90 -6.39 -5.65 6.88
N ILE A 91 -5.90 -5.70 5.64
CA ILE A 91 -6.71 -6.15 4.51
C ILE A 91 -6.80 -7.67 4.57
N GLY A 92 -8.03 -8.21 4.50
CA GLY A 92 -8.26 -9.64 4.60
C GLY A 92 -7.82 -10.40 3.35
N GLY A 93 -7.88 -11.74 3.42
CA GLY A 93 -7.56 -12.62 2.30
C GLY A 93 -6.16 -13.24 2.37
N GLU A 94 -5.68 -13.70 1.23
CA GLU A 94 -4.36 -14.31 1.09
C GLU A 94 -3.47 -13.46 0.20
N GLU A 95 -2.34 -13.02 0.74
CA GLU A 95 -1.34 -12.28 0.02
C GLU A 95 0.07 -12.76 0.41
N ASP A 96 0.90 -13.04 -0.60
CA ASP A 96 2.27 -13.58 -0.44
C ASP A 96 2.36 -14.74 0.58
N GLY A 97 1.33 -15.63 0.59
CA GLY A 97 1.24 -16.79 1.48
C GLY A 97 0.84 -16.47 2.93
N ARG A 98 0.34 -15.26 3.19
CA ARG A 98 -0.27 -14.87 4.46
C ARG A 98 -1.78 -14.83 4.33
N ILE A 99 -2.48 -15.44 5.31
CA ILE A 99 -3.93 -15.42 5.38
C ILE A 99 -4.32 -14.49 6.54
N SER A 100 -5.14 -13.50 6.24
CA SER A 100 -5.70 -12.55 7.20
C SER A 100 -7.22 -12.52 7.11
N ARG A 101 -7.90 -12.28 8.23
CA ARG A 101 -9.35 -12.06 8.24
C ARG A 101 -9.74 -10.63 7.89
N GLY A 102 -8.74 -9.73 7.81
CA GLY A 102 -8.96 -8.30 7.73
C GLY A 102 -9.39 -7.70 9.08
N GLU A 103 -8.91 -6.51 9.34
CA GLU A 103 -9.28 -5.72 10.51
C GLU A 103 -9.60 -4.31 10.05
N CYS A 104 -10.73 -3.76 10.53
CA CYS A 104 -11.03 -2.36 10.26
C CYS A 104 -9.96 -1.47 10.92
N ALA A 105 -9.51 -0.48 10.17
CA ALA A 105 -8.53 0.48 10.64
C ALA A 105 -9.12 1.37 11.76
N ASP A 106 -8.34 1.63 12.80
CA ASP A 106 -8.68 2.65 13.79
C ASP A 106 -8.42 4.05 13.21
N PRO A 107 -9.43 4.93 13.11
CA PRO A 107 -9.26 6.29 12.58
C PRO A 107 -8.18 7.11 13.28
N LYS A 108 -7.95 6.89 14.59
CA LYS A 108 -6.88 7.58 15.33
C LYS A 108 -5.50 7.09 14.90
N GLN A 109 -5.34 5.78 14.68
CA GLN A 109 -4.10 5.23 14.15
C GLN A 109 -3.84 5.70 12.72
N CYS A 110 -4.90 5.78 11.88
CA CYS A 110 -4.82 6.39 10.55
C CYS A 110 -4.28 7.82 10.62
N LYS A 111 -4.78 8.62 11.56
CA LYS A 111 -4.28 9.99 11.78
C LYS A 111 -2.81 10.02 12.18
N MET A 112 -2.40 9.13 13.10
CA MET A 112 -0.99 9.06 13.55
C MET A 112 -0.04 8.74 12.38
N ILE A 113 -0.41 7.80 11.51
CA ILE A 113 0.37 7.44 10.33
C ILE A 113 0.34 8.57 9.27
N ALA A 114 -0.83 9.18 9.03
CA ALA A 114 -0.97 10.30 8.10
C ALA A 114 -0.09 11.50 8.49
N ASP A 115 0.03 11.79 9.78
CA ASP A 115 0.86 12.89 10.31
C ASP A 115 2.37 12.69 10.10
N LEU A 116 2.80 11.51 9.69
CA LEU A 116 4.19 11.24 9.32
C LEU A 116 4.56 11.80 7.93
N GLY A 117 3.55 12.27 7.18
CA GLY A 117 3.76 12.86 5.85
C GLY A 117 3.78 11.85 4.72
N ILE A 118 3.07 10.74 4.86
CA ILE A 118 2.85 9.79 3.75
C ILE A 118 2.03 10.46 2.63
N ASP A 119 2.11 9.93 1.41
CA ASP A 119 1.40 10.46 0.24
C ASP A 119 0.06 9.77 0.01
N PHE A 120 -0.09 8.51 0.45
CA PHE A 120 -1.30 7.70 0.35
C PHE A 120 -1.48 6.84 1.60
N LEU A 121 -2.72 6.56 1.97
CA LEU A 121 -3.05 5.66 3.06
C LEU A 121 -3.93 4.52 2.57
N ALA A 122 -3.48 3.28 2.71
CA ALA A 122 -4.31 2.09 2.66
C ALA A 122 -4.96 1.86 4.03
N ALA A 123 -6.26 1.63 4.04
CA ALA A 123 -7.00 1.40 5.28
C ALA A 123 -7.91 0.18 5.15
N GLY A 124 -7.83 -0.73 6.13
CA GLY A 124 -8.77 -1.83 6.24
C GLY A 124 -10.17 -1.30 6.56
N ILE A 125 -11.14 -1.58 5.70
CA ILE A 125 -12.57 -1.23 5.89
C ILE A 125 -13.47 -2.42 5.58
N GLY A 126 -12.99 -3.66 5.81
CA GLY A 126 -13.68 -4.89 5.47
C GLY A 126 -13.34 -5.42 4.07
N ASN A 127 -12.45 -4.78 3.36
CA ASN A 127 -11.94 -5.21 2.06
C ASN A 127 -11.01 -6.43 2.19
N ILE A 128 -11.01 -7.29 1.16
CA ILE A 128 -10.33 -8.58 1.16
C ILE A 128 -9.62 -8.81 -0.16
N HIS A 129 -8.37 -9.26 -0.12
CA HIS A 129 -7.67 -9.76 -1.29
C HIS A 129 -8.23 -11.10 -1.72
N GLY A 130 -8.56 -11.25 -3.01
CA GLY A 130 -9.08 -12.47 -3.58
C GLY A 130 -10.59 -12.61 -3.44
N LYS A 131 -11.07 -13.83 -3.18
CA LYS A 131 -12.49 -14.14 -3.20
C LYS A 131 -13.17 -13.77 -1.89
N TYR A 132 -14.18 -12.93 -1.97
CA TYR A 132 -15.03 -12.57 -0.84
C TYR A 132 -15.86 -13.77 -0.36
N PRO A 133 -15.95 -14.04 0.95
CA PRO A 133 -16.78 -15.12 1.50
C PRO A 133 -18.28 -14.80 1.32
N ALA A 134 -19.11 -15.85 1.32
CA ALA A 134 -20.56 -15.68 1.10
C ALA A 134 -21.26 -14.92 2.23
N ASP A 135 -20.67 -14.88 3.41
CA ASP A 135 -21.12 -14.17 4.61
C ASP A 135 -20.42 -12.83 4.82
N TRP A 136 -19.76 -12.29 3.78
CA TRP A 136 -19.14 -10.99 3.86
C TRP A 136 -20.18 -9.87 4.06
N GLU A 137 -19.97 -9.07 5.08
CA GLU A 137 -20.94 -8.03 5.50
C GLU A 137 -20.88 -6.74 4.65
N GLY A 138 -19.92 -6.65 3.72
CA GLY A 138 -19.71 -5.45 2.91
C GLY A 138 -18.56 -4.57 3.43
N LEU A 139 -18.36 -3.44 2.75
CA LEU A 139 -17.43 -2.41 3.18
C LEU A 139 -18.03 -1.58 4.33
N HIS A 140 -17.20 -1.26 5.31
CA HIS A 140 -17.57 -0.43 6.45
C HIS A 140 -17.42 1.06 6.12
N PHE A 141 -18.43 1.64 5.46
CA PHE A 141 -18.41 3.05 5.05
C PHE A 141 -18.44 4.04 6.22
N ASP A 142 -18.96 3.66 7.37
CA ASP A 142 -18.91 4.42 8.61
C ASP A 142 -17.46 4.57 9.12
N VAL A 143 -16.68 3.50 9.05
CA VAL A 143 -15.24 3.53 9.35
C VAL A 143 -14.52 4.41 8.35
N LEU A 144 -14.80 4.26 7.05
CA LEU A 144 -14.20 5.09 5.99
C LEU A 144 -14.49 6.57 6.21
N ALA A 145 -15.73 6.95 6.54
CA ALA A 145 -16.12 8.32 6.85
C ALA A 145 -15.33 8.87 8.07
N SER A 146 -15.23 8.07 9.14
CA SER A 146 -14.48 8.43 10.35
C SER A 146 -12.99 8.61 10.07
N ILE A 147 -12.39 7.74 9.23
CA ILE A 147 -11.00 7.90 8.79
C ILE A 147 -10.85 9.22 8.03
N LYS A 148 -11.74 9.48 7.05
CA LYS A 148 -11.69 10.67 6.21
C LYS A 148 -11.78 11.97 7.01
N GLU A 149 -12.59 11.99 8.08
CA GLU A 149 -12.64 13.12 9.01
C GLU A 149 -11.30 13.38 9.71
N GLN A 150 -10.55 12.33 10.04
CA GLN A 150 -9.25 12.42 10.73
C GLN A 150 -8.10 12.83 9.82
N ILE A 151 -8.06 12.30 8.60
CA ILE A 151 -6.92 12.48 7.69
C ILE A 151 -7.12 13.60 6.65
N GLY A 152 -8.33 14.16 6.56
CA GLY A 152 -8.63 15.27 5.64
C GLY A 152 -8.48 14.91 4.16
N ASN A 153 -7.59 15.61 3.45
CA ASN A 153 -7.41 15.46 2.01
C ASN A 153 -6.39 14.39 1.60
N LEU A 154 -5.80 13.67 2.55
CA LEU A 154 -4.88 12.59 2.20
C LEU A 154 -5.60 11.56 1.33
N PRO A 155 -5.05 11.17 0.16
CA PRO A 155 -5.62 10.13 -0.68
C PRO A 155 -5.69 8.79 0.03
N LEU A 156 -6.78 8.06 -0.20
CA LEU A 156 -6.97 6.69 0.28
C LEU A 156 -6.81 5.70 -0.87
N VAL A 157 -6.22 4.55 -0.57
CA VAL A 157 -6.08 3.42 -1.49
C VAL A 157 -6.97 2.29 -1.03
N LEU A 158 -7.78 1.75 -1.95
CA LEU A 158 -8.62 0.59 -1.72
C LEU A 158 -7.96 -0.65 -2.33
N HIS A 159 -7.34 -1.47 -1.49
CA HIS A 159 -6.86 -2.79 -1.87
C HIS A 159 -7.99 -3.82 -1.91
N GLY A 160 -7.80 -4.93 -2.64
CA GLY A 160 -8.80 -5.99 -2.73
C GLY A 160 -10.03 -5.66 -3.56
N GLY A 161 -10.03 -4.58 -4.35
CA GLY A 161 -11.20 -4.05 -5.04
C GLY A 161 -11.83 -4.92 -6.13
N SER A 162 -11.11 -5.92 -6.67
CA SER A 162 -11.51 -6.63 -7.91
C SER A 162 -12.83 -7.40 -7.85
N LEU A 163 -13.30 -7.81 -6.69
CA LEU A 163 -14.53 -8.59 -6.52
C LEU A 163 -15.54 -7.92 -5.59
N ILE A 164 -15.35 -6.66 -5.27
CA ILE A 164 -16.36 -5.87 -4.57
C ILE A 164 -17.57 -5.69 -5.48
N PRO A 165 -18.80 -5.93 -4.98
CA PRO A 165 -20.01 -5.68 -5.75
C PRO A 165 -20.11 -4.22 -6.23
N ALA A 166 -20.61 -4.01 -7.45
CA ALA A 166 -20.65 -2.68 -8.09
C ALA A 166 -21.43 -1.64 -7.27
N ASP A 167 -22.47 -2.05 -6.59
CA ASP A 167 -23.30 -1.21 -5.69
C ASP A 167 -22.55 -0.67 -4.47
N GLN A 168 -21.35 -1.20 -4.18
CA GLN A 168 -20.49 -0.70 -3.11
C GLN A 168 -19.31 0.15 -3.61
N ILE A 169 -19.16 0.30 -4.93
CA ILE A 169 -18.10 1.11 -5.54
C ILE A 169 -18.68 2.42 -6.11
N GLU A 170 -19.95 2.43 -6.49
CA GLU A 170 -20.68 3.60 -6.99
C GLU A 170 -21.12 4.53 -5.84
#